data_117008d19b3b2b8f63362f9c514b484d
#
_entry.id   117008d19b3b2b8f63362f9c514b484d
#
_cell.length_a   1.000
_cell.length_b   1.000
_cell.length_c   1.000
_cell.angle_alpha   90.00
_cell.angle_beta   90.00
_cell.angle_gamma   90.00
#
_symmetry.space_group_name_H-M   'P 1'
#
loop_
_entity.id
_entity.type
_entity.pdbx_description
1 polymer ?
#
loop_
_entity_poly.entity_id
_entity_poly.type
_entity_poly.pdbx_seq_one_letter_code
_entity_poly.pdbx_strand_id
1 'polypeptide(L)'
;MVLTMLTVSACSRSGVGRDVELTEPAFKVAPAESESAPEGAVSPPSVRVSPGHFEVLGLLSTPNPCQDIQASLPQVGAALTVTIQAHAQPGVCIQVLGRFAYQVTEDIDPDTYTLRLTHTYPDTGWPDERAFQGSITVP
;
A
#
# COMPACT_ATOMS: atom_id res chain seq x y z
N MET A 1 -38.37 -32.10 -14.18
CA MET A 1 -37.83 -31.46 -13.01
C MET A 1 -36.34 -31.33 -13.14
N VAL A 2 -35.87 -30.18 -13.39
CA VAL A 2 -34.46 -29.94 -13.66
C VAL A 2 -33.81 -29.39 -12.43
N LEU A 3 -32.83 -30.07 -11.92
CA LEU A 3 -32.00 -29.59 -10.86
C LEU A 3 -30.81 -28.85 -11.47
N THR A 4 -30.83 -27.57 -11.37
CA THR A 4 -29.71 -26.76 -11.80
C THR A 4 -28.63 -26.81 -10.75
N MET A 5 -27.60 -27.54 -11.02
CA MET A 5 -26.39 -27.49 -10.21
C MET A 5 -25.62 -26.20 -10.52
N LEU A 6 -25.68 -25.29 -9.60
CA LEU A 6 -24.76 -24.18 -9.61
C LEU A 6 -23.40 -24.69 -9.18
N THR A 7 -22.55 -24.88 -10.12
CA THR A 7 -21.14 -25.06 -9.80
C THR A 7 -20.56 -23.71 -9.47
N VAL A 8 -20.39 -23.44 -8.21
CA VAL A 8 -19.56 -22.34 -7.80
C VAL A 8 -18.13 -22.71 -8.09
N SER A 9 -17.62 -22.16 -9.15
CA SER A 9 -16.22 -22.26 -9.46
C SER A 9 -15.48 -21.40 -8.45
N ALA A 10 -15.00 -22.02 -7.40
CA ALA A 10 -14.05 -21.37 -6.53
C ALA A 10 -12.79 -21.13 -7.34
N CYS A 11 -12.48 -19.88 -7.60
CA CYS A 11 -11.20 -19.53 -8.20
C CYS A 11 -10.10 -19.92 -7.24
N SER A 12 -9.57 -21.09 -7.41
CA SER A 12 -8.37 -21.48 -6.70
C SER A 12 -7.23 -20.61 -7.19
N ARG A 13 -6.71 -19.82 -6.32
CA ARG A 13 -5.54 -19.02 -6.62
C ARG A 13 -4.30 -19.82 -6.34
N SER A 14 -3.71 -20.30 -7.37
CA SER A 14 -2.43 -20.96 -7.29
C SER A 14 -1.36 -19.90 -7.04
N GLY A 15 -1.05 -19.56 -5.81
CA GLY A 15 0.16 -18.87 -5.38
C GLY A 15 0.71 -17.72 -6.23
N VAL A 16 -0.02 -17.26 -7.22
CA VAL A 16 0.38 -16.12 -8.05
C VAL A 16 -0.07 -14.84 -7.35
N GLY A 17 0.87 -13.96 -7.09
CA GLY A 17 0.57 -12.66 -6.53
C GLY A 17 -0.40 -11.89 -7.42
N ARG A 18 -1.39 -11.27 -6.82
CA ARG A 18 -2.30 -10.35 -7.50
C ARG A 18 -2.01 -8.95 -7.02
N ASP A 19 -1.95 -8.03 -7.96
CA ASP A 19 -1.96 -6.63 -7.62
C ASP A 19 -3.36 -6.28 -7.14
N VAL A 20 -3.49 -6.10 -5.84
CA VAL A 20 -4.74 -5.69 -5.22
C VAL A 20 -4.61 -4.23 -4.89
N GLU A 21 -5.35 -3.38 -5.61
CA GLU A 21 -5.40 -1.97 -5.33
C GLU A 21 -6.13 -1.76 -4.00
N LEU A 22 -5.51 -0.99 -3.12
CA LEU A 22 -6.08 -0.63 -1.84
C LEU A 22 -6.85 0.67 -1.96
N THR A 23 -8.06 0.68 -1.41
CA THR A 23 -8.92 1.85 -1.33
C THR A 23 -9.27 2.12 0.13
N GLU A 24 -9.89 3.26 0.42
CA GLU A 24 -10.35 3.52 1.78
C GLU A 24 -11.35 2.45 2.25
N PRO A 25 -11.32 2.07 3.55
CA PRO A 25 -10.45 2.62 4.60
C PRO A 25 -9.07 1.97 4.69
N ALA A 26 -8.77 0.97 3.85
CA ALA A 26 -7.49 0.25 3.91
C ALA A 26 -6.29 1.14 3.54
N PHE A 27 -6.49 2.13 2.69
CA PHE A 27 -5.45 3.08 2.32
C PHE A 27 -5.96 4.51 2.50
N LYS A 28 -5.24 5.28 3.33
CA LYS A 28 -5.49 6.70 3.54
C LYS A 28 -4.23 7.47 3.18
N VAL A 29 -4.39 8.54 2.44
CA VAL A 29 -3.29 9.42 2.06
C VAL A 29 -3.77 10.86 2.00
N ALA A 30 -2.94 11.77 2.45
CA ALA A 30 -3.19 13.20 2.34
C ALA A 30 -1.85 13.96 2.37
N PRO A 31 -1.81 15.22 1.92
CA PRO A 31 -0.62 16.04 2.10
C PRO A 31 -0.18 16.00 3.58
N ALA A 32 1.11 15.85 3.82
CA ALA A 32 1.64 15.62 5.16
C ALA A 32 1.29 16.72 6.16
N GLU A 33 1.08 17.93 5.68
CA GLU A 33 0.76 19.10 6.49
C GLU A 33 -0.74 19.36 6.63
N SER A 34 -1.54 18.53 5.99
CA SER A 34 -3.00 18.62 6.02
C SER A 34 -3.56 18.08 7.34
N GLU A 35 -4.69 18.62 7.77
CA GLU A 35 -5.41 18.10 8.95
C GLU A 35 -5.96 16.69 8.72
N SER A 36 -6.18 16.30 7.46
CA SER A 36 -6.64 14.96 7.13
C SER A 36 -5.49 13.94 7.00
N ALA A 37 -4.24 14.34 7.20
CA ALA A 37 -3.11 13.42 7.17
C ALA A 37 -3.22 12.38 8.30
N PRO A 38 -2.94 11.11 8.02
CA PRO A 38 -2.90 10.09 9.07
C PRO A 38 -1.91 10.45 10.16
N GLU A 39 -2.32 10.32 11.41
CA GLU A 39 -1.45 10.58 12.55
C GLU A 39 -0.38 9.49 12.67
N GLY A 40 0.81 9.90 13.07
CA GLY A 40 1.91 8.97 13.31
C GLY A 40 2.71 8.59 12.06
N ALA A 41 2.43 9.20 10.92
CA ALA A 41 3.21 8.96 9.71
C ALA A 41 4.64 9.48 9.91
N VAL A 42 5.61 8.61 9.67
CA VAL A 42 7.03 8.89 9.93
C VAL A 42 7.90 8.37 8.79
N SER A 43 9.13 8.86 8.72
CA SER A 43 10.17 8.34 7.82
C SER A 43 11.40 7.98 8.67
N PRO A 44 11.89 6.73 8.62
CA PRO A 44 11.38 5.61 7.84
C PRO A 44 10.00 5.13 8.31
N PRO A 45 9.26 4.43 7.45
CA PRO A 45 7.90 3.97 7.80
C PRO A 45 7.87 3.10 9.04
N SER A 46 6.81 3.26 9.81
CA SER A 46 6.53 2.47 11.01
C SER A 46 5.54 1.36 10.69
N VAL A 47 5.80 0.17 11.18
CA VAL A 47 4.91 -0.98 11.04
C VAL A 47 4.41 -1.40 12.41
N ARG A 48 3.10 -1.52 12.57
CA ARG A 48 2.47 -1.98 13.80
C ARG A 48 1.66 -3.22 13.52
N VAL A 49 1.68 -4.17 14.44
CA VAL A 49 0.89 -5.38 14.36
C VAL A 49 -0.02 -5.50 15.56
N SER A 50 -1.18 -6.09 15.35
CA SER A 50 -2.14 -6.44 16.39
C SER A 50 -2.81 -7.75 15.98
N PRO A 51 -3.61 -8.41 16.85
CA PRO A 51 -4.22 -9.68 16.50
C PRO A 51 -5.01 -9.60 15.19
N GLY A 52 -4.59 -10.39 14.20
CA GLY A 52 -5.22 -10.45 12.88
C GLY A 52 -5.10 -9.21 12.02
N HIS A 53 -4.11 -8.34 12.29
CA HIS A 53 -4.09 -7.02 11.67
C HIS A 53 -2.67 -6.45 11.60
N PHE A 54 -2.36 -5.68 10.57
CA PHE A 54 -1.16 -4.85 10.53
C PHE A 54 -1.45 -3.46 9.97
N GLU A 55 -0.57 -2.54 10.30
CA GLU A 55 -0.66 -1.14 9.89
C GLU A 55 0.72 -0.63 9.50
N VAL A 56 0.78 0.10 8.41
CA VAL A 56 1.99 0.80 7.97
C VAL A 56 1.70 2.30 7.92
N LEU A 57 2.56 3.07 8.56
CA LEU A 57 2.49 4.53 8.57
C LEU A 57 3.78 5.09 7.99
N GLY A 58 3.67 5.92 6.98
CA GLY A 58 4.85 6.44 6.31
C GLY A 58 4.65 7.81 5.67
N LEU A 59 5.79 8.38 5.30
CA LEU A 59 5.85 9.63 4.55
C LEU A 59 6.42 9.34 3.16
N LEU A 60 5.83 9.94 2.15
CA LEU A 60 6.25 9.84 0.77
C LEU A 60 6.64 11.22 0.27
N SER A 61 7.87 11.35 -0.22
CA SER A 61 8.31 12.55 -0.92
C SER A 61 8.12 12.37 -2.42
N THR A 62 7.69 13.43 -3.10
CA THR A 62 7.44 13.40 -4.54
C THR A 62 8.12 14.60 -5.23
N PRO A 63 8.38 14.52 -6.56
CA PRO A 63 9.02 15.62 -7.28
C PRO A 63 8.25 16.94 -7.22
N ASN A 64 6.93 16.85 -7.10
CA ASN A 64 6.04 18.00 -6.96
C ASN A 64 4.77 17.56 -6.23
N PRO A 65 3.92 18.46 -5.75
CA PRO A 65 2.73 18.10 -4.98
C PRO A 65 1.54 17.63 -5.83
N CYS A 66 1.63 17.70 -7.16
CA CYS A 66 0.53 17.33 -8.04
C CYS A 66 0.61 15.87 -8.44
N GLN A 67 0.44 14.99 -7.46
CA GLN A 67 0.52 13.55 -7.63
C GLN A 67 -0.78 12.89 -7.22
N ASP A 68 -1.11 11.82 -7.92
CA ASP A 68 -2.15 10.89 -7.51
C ASP A 68 -1.45 9.71 -6.83
N ILE A 69 -1.73 9.49 -5.56
CA ILE A 69 -1.07 8.47 -4.76
C ILE A 69 -1.97 7.26 -4.64
N GLN A 70 -1.46 6.11 -5.06
CA GLN A 70 -2.17 4.84 -5.04
C GLN A 70 -1.37 3.81 -4.26
N ALA A 71 -2.05 2.81 -3.73
CA ALA A 71 -1.41 1.72 -3.01
C ALA A 71 -1.92 0.38 -3.50
N SER A 72 -1.04 -0.60 -3.51
CA SER A 72 -1.39 -1.98 -3.80
C SER A 72 -0.73 -2.92 -2.80
N LEU A 73 -1.32 -4.10 -2.61
CA LEU A 73 -0.82 -5.12 -1.68
C LEU A 73 -0.93 -6.50 -2.32
N PRO A 74 -0.05 -6.85 -3.24
CA PRO A 74 0.04 -8.23 -3.68
C PRO A 74 0.59 -9.11 -2.56
N GLN A 75 0.00 -10.29 -2.42
CA GLN A 75 0.43 -11.28 -1.44
C GLN A 75 0.70 -12.61 -2.14
N VAL A 76 1.87 -13.18 -1.85
CA VAL A 76 2.24 -14.52 -2.30
C VAL A 76 2.69 -15.32 -1.08
N GLY A 77 1.83 -16.23 -0.60
CA GLY A 77 2.10 -16.98 0.63
C GLY A 77 2.36 -16.03 1.80
N ALA A 78 3.52 -16.18 2.44
CA ALA A 78 3.94 -15.32 3.55
C ALA A 78 4.70 -14.07 3.10
N ALA A 79 4.76 -13.79 1.81
CA ALA A 79 5.40 -12.59 1.28
C ALA A 79 4.35 -11.52 0.99
N LEU A 80 4.47 -10.38 1.67
CA LEU A 80 3.62 -9.22 1.50
C LEU A 80 4.44 -8.10 0.86
N THR A 81 3.93 -7.53 -0.22
CA THR A 81 4.55 -6.38 -0.87
C THR A 81 3.56 -5.24 -0.88
N VAL A 82 3.86 -4.19 -0.15
CA VAL A 82 3.07 -2.95 -0.20
C VAL A 82 3.78 -1.99 -1.15
N THR A 83 3.08 -1.55 -2.16
CA THR A 83 3.61 -0.59 -3.12
C THR A 83 2.80 0.70 -3.04
N ILE A 84 3.48 1.78 -2.75
CA ILE A 84 2.89 3.13 -2.77
C ILE A 84 3.40 3.81 -4.04
N GLN A 85 2.48 4.16 -4.93
CA GLN A 85 2.80 4.73 -6.23
C GLN A 85 2.37 6.19 -6.31
N ALA A 86 3.28 7.04 -6.75
CA ALA A 86 2.99 8.43 -7.07
C ALA A 86 2.91 8.60 -8.58
N HIS A 87 1.72 8.88 -9.08
CA HIS A 87 1.48 9.17 -10.49
C HIS A 87 1.35 10.66 -10.70
N ALA A 88 2.12 11.21 -11.64
CA ALA A 88 2.03 12.63 -11.95
C ALA A 88 0.66 12.95 -12.54
N GLN A 89 -0.01 13.97 -11.99
CA GLN A 89 -1.24 14.50 -12.55
C GLN A 89 -0.93 15.34 -13.79
N PRO A 90 -1.78 15.30 -14.81
CA PRO A 90 -1.58 16.14 -15.99
C PRO A 90 -1.75 17.61 -15.64
N GLY A 91 -1.03 18.48 -16.35
CA GLY A 91 -1.12 19.91 -16.20
C GLY A 91 0.10 20.55 -15.60
N VAL A 92 0.00 21.83 -15.33
CA VAL A 92 1.08 22.62 -14.75
C VAL A 92 1.05 22.49 -13.24
N CYS A 93 2.23 22.27 -12.65
CA CYS A 93 2.37 22.18 -11.20
C CYS A 93 3.54 23.03 -10.72
N ILE A 94 3.43 23.54 -9.50
CA ILE A 94 4.53 24.27 -8.88
C ILE A 94 5.73 23.35 -8.66
N GLN A 95 6.92 23.89 -8.84
CA GLN A 95 8.17 23.13 -8.80
C GLN A 95 8.75 23.12 -7.38
N VAL A 96 8.04 22.48 -6.47
CA VAL A 96 8.46 22.24 -5.10
C VAL A 96 8.26 20.77 -4.78
N LEU A 97 9.02 20.24 -3.84
CA LEU A 97 8.85 18.87 -3.39
C LEU A 97 7.49 18.71 -2.72
N GLY A 98 6.79 17.63 -3.08
CA GLY A 98 5.58 17.23 -2.40
C GLY A 98 5.90 16.29 -1.25
N ARG A 99 5.05 16.28 -0.22
CA ARG A 99 5.11 15.33 0.88
C ARG A 99 3.70 14.85 1.21
N PHE A 100 3.57 13.56 1.31
CA PHE A 100 2.31 12.91 1.62
C PHE A 100 2.49 11.99 2.81
N ALA A 101 1.50 12.00 3.71
CA ALA A 101 1.41 11.02 4.78
C ALA A 101 0.42 9.93 4.36
N TYR A 102 0.78 8.67 4.57
CA TYR A 102 -0.07 7.56 4.23
C TYR A 102 -0.19 6.56 5.37
N GLN A 103 -1.30 5.84 5.34
CA GLN A 103 -1.59 4.74 6.26
C GLN A 103 -2.16 3.58 5.45
N VAL A 104 -1.55 2.42 5.62
CA VAL A 104 -2.07 1.16 5.07
C VAL A 104 -2.49 0.29 6.24
N THR A 105 -3.73 -0.18 6.23
CA THR A 105 -4.24 -1.09 7.23
C THR A 105 -4.84 -2.30 6.54
N GLU A 106 -4.55 -3.48 7.04
CA GLU A 106 -5.06 -4.70 6.44
C GLU A 106 -5.29 -5.77 7.50
N ASP A 107 -6.41 -6.47 7.38
CA ASP A 107 -6.69 -7.66 8.15
C ASP A 107 -6.01 -8.84 7.48
N ILE A 108 -5.34 -9.66 8.26
CA ILE A 108 -4.54 -10.77 7.75
C ILE A 108 -4.51 -11.89 8.79
N ASP A 109 -4.40 -13.12 8.32
CA ASP A 109 -4.32 -14.27 9.22
C ASP A 109 -3.06 -14.20 10.10
N PRO A 110 -3.14 -14.68 11.35
CA PRO A 110 -1.99 -14.77 12.22
C PRO A 110 -0.89 -15.63 11.61
N ASP A 111 0.27 -15.07 11.40
CA ASP A 111 1.45 -15.75 10.87
C ASP A 111 2.66 -14.83 10.94
N THR A 112 3.80 -15.35 10.57
CA THR A 112 5.00 -14.55 10.33
C THR A 112 5.13 -14.28 8.84
N TYR A 113 5.24 -13.02 8.48
CA TYR A 113 5.32 -12.57 7.10
C TYR A 113 6.62 -11.83 6.85
N THR A 114 7.09 -11.91 5.62
CA THR A 114 8.10 -10.99 5.11
C THR A 114 7.39 -9.82 4.46
N LEU A 115 7.58 -8.62 4.98
CA LEU A 115 6.97 -7.41 4.46
C LEU A 115 8.01 -6.58 3.71
N ARG A 116 7.67 -6.23 2.49
CA ARG A 116 8.44 -5.27 1.68
C ARG A 116 7.54 -4.09 1.36
N LEU A 117 8.04 -2.90 1.65
CA LEU A 117 7.37 -1.65 1.32
C LEU A 117 8.20 -0.89 0.31
N THR A 118 7.62 -0.59 -0.83
CA THR A 118 8.30 0.08 -1.92
C THR A 118 7.53 1.34 -2.31
N HIS A 119 8.26 2.44 -2.48
CA HIS A 119 7.72 3.65 -3.09
C HIS A 119 8.15 3.68 -4.55
N THR A 120 7.18 3.87 -5.45
CA THR A 120 7.44 3.92 -6.89
C THR A 120 6.95 5.25 -7.47
N TYR A 121 7.64 5.70 -8.50
CA TYR A 121 7.39 7.00 -9.11
C TYR A 121 7.33 6.86 -10.63
N PRO A 122 6.33 6.11 -11.16
CA PRO A 122 6.19 5.98 -12.61
C PRO A 122 6.01 7.37 -13.23
N ASP A 123 6.55 7.56 -14.42
CA ASP A 123 6.45 8.79 -15.21
C ASP A 123 7.17 10.03 -14.63
N THR A 124 7.92 9.88 -13.54
CA THR A 124 8.60 11.02 -12.92
C THR A 124 10.12 11.04 -13.14
N GLY A 125 10.69 9.92 -13.54
CA GLY A 125 12.14 9.75 -13.63
C GLY A 125 12.83 9.48 -12.29
N TRP A 126 12.11 9.49 -11.19
CA TRP A 126 12.66 9.11 -9.90
C TRP A 126 12.76 7.59 -9.78
N PRO A 127 13.84 7.08 -9.18
CA PRO A 127 13.99 5.63 -8.99
C PRO A 127 13.04 5.11 -7.91
N ASP A 128 12.71 3.83 -8.00
CA ASP A 128 11.98 3.16 -6.93
C ASP A 128 12.81 3.16 -5.64
N GLU A 129 12.12 3.26 -4.52
CA GLU A 129 12.73 3.27 -3.20
C GLU A 129 12.17 2.13 -2.37
N ARG A 130 13.07 1.31 -1.81
CA ARG A 130 12.68 0.33 -0.80
C ARG A 130 12.63 1.02 0.55
N ALA A 131 11.44 1.35 1.00
CA ALA A 131 11.24 2.10 2.22
C ALA A 131 11.32 1.24 3.48
N PHE A 132 10.96 -0.05 3.37
CA PHE A 132 11.03 -1.00 4.48
C PHE A 132 11.15 -2.42 3.94
N GLN A 133 11.89 -3.26 4.66
CA GLN A 133 11.91 -4.70 4.43
C GLN A 133 12.24 -5.40 5.75
N GLY A 134 11.41 -6.36 6.14
CA GLY A 134 11.64 -7.10 7.37
C GLY A 134 10.55 -8.13 7.64
N SER A 135 10.76 -8.92 8.66
CA SER A 135 9.76 -9.88 9.13
C SER A 135 8.81 -9.20 10.11
N ILE A 136 7.53 -9.50 9.96
CA ILE A 136 6.51 -9.12 10.92
C ILE A 136 5.78 -10.37 11.40
N THR A 137 5.42 -10.41 12.66
CA THR A 137 4.61 -11.48 13.21
C THR A 137 3.28 -10.92 13.65
N VAL A 138 2.22 -11.38 13.00
CA VAL A 138 0.85 -11.01 13.33
C VAL A 138 0.31 -12.05 14.31
N PRO A 139 -0.05 -11.63 15.52
CA PRO A 139 -0.57 -12.56 16.53
C PRO A 139 -1.96 -13.10 16.19
#